data_304da571c5467aaa4cb6b3f115febe2f
#
_entry.id   304da571c5467aaa4cb6b3f115febe2f
#
_cell.length_a   1.000
_cell.length_b   1.000
_cell.length_c   1.000
_cell.angle_alpha   90.00
_cell.angle_beta   90.00
_cell.angle_gamma   90.00
#
_symmetry.space_group_name_H-M   'P 1'
#
loop_
_entity.id
_entity.type
_entity.pdbx_description
1 polymer ?
#
loop_
_entity_poly.entity_id
_entity_poly.type
_entity_poly.pdbx_seq_one_letter_code
_entity_poly.pdbx_strand_id
1 'polypeptide(L)'
;SLEFKKIIKDLNFKYAFGQHSGVADESKDLFELPRFPINEKYGEIKRFKSILKTLPFKYEEITPKEKYINNSSNPPDVRIKFYKNIKNINLISCYSNEKNKWRKSNIKFINDYEVQILLDGKFTTERGRINCSLQDNGFWRWLGIQFVIAEN
;
A
#
# COMPACT_ATOMS: atom_id res chain seq x y z
N SER A 1 10.24 2.40 8.87
CA SER A 1 10.36 1.37 9.92
C SER A 1 9.54 1.74 11.15
N LEU A 2 9.25 0.75 11.98
CA LEU A 2 8.58 0.97 13.28
C LEU A 2 9.44 1.82 14.23
N GLU A 3 10.74 1.62 14.19
CA GLU A 3 11.70 2.42 14.96
C GLU A 3 11.66 3.90 14.57
N PHE A 4 11.66 4.19 13.27
CA PHE A 4 11.56 5.57 12.79
C PHE A 4 10.25 6.23 13.22
N LYS A 5 9.12 5.51 13.19
CA LYS A 5 7.84 6.02 13.69
C LYS A 5 7.91 6.37 15.18
N LYS A 6 8.65 5.59 15.98
CA LYS A 6 8.87 5.89 17.40
C LYS A 6 9.63 7.21 17.56
N ILE A 7 10.74 7.38 16.82
CA ILE A 7 11.55 8.60 16.88
C ILE A 7 10.72 9.85 16.56
N ILE A 8 9.94 9.84 15.48
CA ILE A 8 9.12 11.01 15.10
C ILE A 8 8.00 11.30 16.11
N LYS A 9 7.48 10.28 16.80
CA LYS A 9 6.53 10.45 17.90
C LYS A 9 7.21 11.10 19.11
N ASP A 10 8.39 10.62 19.49
CA ASP A 10 9.18 11.15 20.60
C ASP A 10 9.59 12.62 20.35
N LEU A 11 9.75 13.01 19.09
CA LEU A 11 9.99 14.38 18.65
C LEU A 11 8.71 15.24 18.56
N ASN A 12 7.57 14.75 19.04
CA ASN A 12 6.27 15.42 19.05
C ASN A 12 5.70 15.82 17.69
N PHE A 13 6.09 15.15 16.59
CA PHE A 13 5.37 15.30 15.33
C PHE A 13 3.94 14.78 15.48
N LYS A 14 2.99 15.45 14.87
CA LYS A 14 1.58 15.06 14.89
C LYS A 14 1.20 14.13 13.73
N TYR A 15 1.87 14.31 12.59
CA TYR A 15 1.60 13.56 11.36
C TYR A 15 2.88 13.31 10.59
N ALA A 16 2.91 12.21 9.83
CA ALA A 16 3.95 11.94 8.86
C ALA A 16 3.36 11.31 7.58
N PHE A 17 3.81 11.76 6.43
CA PHE A 17 3.39 11.21 5.16
C PHE A 17 4.38 10.16 4.65
N GLY A 18 3.85 8.99 4.33
CA GLY A 18 4.59 7.97 3.59
C GLY A 18 4.76 8.34 2.11
N GLN A 19 5.40 7.45 1.36
CA GLN A 19 5.58 7.61 -0.08
C GLN A 19 4.74 6.60 -0.90
N HIS A 20 3.81 5.92 -0.26
CA HIS A 20 2.84 5.04 -0.89
C HIS A 20 1.59 5.80 -1.31
N SER A 21 0.98 5.36 -2.41
CA SER A 21 -0.21 6.01 -2.96
C SER A 21 -1.47 5.59 -2.22
N GLY A 22 -2.38 6.53 -2.00
CA GLY A 22 -3.65 6.25 -1.37
C GLY A 22 -4.35 7.51 -0.88
N VAL A 23 -5.55 7.33 -0.35
CA VAL A 23 -6.35 8.37 0.27
C VAL A 23 -6.16 8.30 1.78
N ALA A 24 -5.79 9.43 2.40
CA ALA A 24 -5.73 9.56 3.85
C ALA A 24 -7.15 9.71 4.42
N ASP A 25 -7.44 8.95 5.46
CA ASP A 25 -8.65 9.06 6.26
C ASP A 25 -8.34 8.66 7.72
N GLU A 26 -9.33 8.75 8.59
CA GLU A 26 -9.21 8.45 10.02
C GLU A 26 -8.81 7.01 10.35
N SER A 27 -8.90 6.10 9.39
CA SER A 27 -8.50 4.69 9.57
C SER A 27 -7.01 4.45 9.36
N LYS A 28 -6.25 5.47 8.92
CA LYS A 28 -4.82 5.33 8.60
C LYS A 28 -3.94 5.65 9.79
N ASP A 29 -2.75 5.03 9.80
CA ASP A 29 -1.70 5.40 10.75
C ASP A 29 -1.26 6.85 10.49
N LEU A 30 -1.41 7.72 11.49
CA LEU A 30 -1.07 9.14 11.37
C LEU A 30 0.42 9.37 11.06
N PHE A 31 1.27 8.40 11.33
CA PHE A 31 2.72 8.46 11.04
C PHE A 31 3.12 7.72 9.77
N GLU A 32 2.13 7.35 8.94
CA GLU A 32 2.32 6.73 7.63
C GLU A 32 1.15 7.08 6.70
N LEU A 33 0.74 8.33 6.67
CA LEU A 33 -0.36 8.77 5.83
C LEU A 33 -0.01 8.60 4.35
N PRO A 34 -0.89 8.00 3.54
CA PRO A 34 -0.69 7.88 2.10
C PRO A 34 -0.82 9.24 1.40
N ARG A 35 -0.26 9.35 0.20
CA ARG A 35 -0.40 10.52 -0.65
C ARG A 35 -0.30 10.16 -2.13
N PHE A 36 -0.99 10.88 -3.00
CA PHE A 36 -0.76 10.77 -4.43
C PHE A 36 0.29 11.78 -4.89
N PRO A 37 1.36 11.36 -5.56
CA PRO A 37 2.33 12.31 -6.12
C PRO A 37 1.70 13.05 -7.31
N ILE A 38 1.86 14.38 -7.30
CA ILE A 38 1.50 15.28 -8.41
C ILE A 38 2.79 16.01 -8.81
N ASN A 39 3.43 15.54 -9.84
CA ASN A 39 4.65 16.13 -10.41
C ASN A 39 4.55 16.08 -11.94
N GLU A 40 5.55 16.51 -12.65
CA GLU A 40 5.58 16.55 -14.13
C GLU A 40 5.15 15.22 -14.77
N LYS A 41 5.64 14.08 -14.24
CA LYS A 41 5.31 12.74 -14.73
C LYS A 41 3.87 12.32 -14.41
N TYR A 42 3.30 12.83 -13.32
CA TYR A 42 2.00 12.40 -12.78
C TYR A 42 0.99 13.54 -12.66
N GLY A 43 1.27 14.70 -13.28
CA GLY A 43 0.47 15.92 -13.19
C GLY A 43 -0.63 16.07 -14.25
N GLU A 44 -0.88 15.04 -15.07
CA GLU A 44 -1.94 15.11 -16.07
C GLU A 44 -3.32 15.39 -15.45
N ILE A 45 -4.05 16.33 -16.02
CA ILE A 45 -5.37 16.76 -15.51
C ILE A 45 -6.39 15.61 -15.44
N LYS A 46 -6.31 14.66 -16.38
CA LYS A 46 -7.18 13.47 -16.37
C LYS A 46 -6.92 12.60 -15.14
N ARG A 47 -5.64 12.36 -14.83
CA ARG A 47 -5.22 11.63 -13.64
C ARG A 47 -5.61 12.38 -12.36
N PHE A 48 -5.39 13.69 -12.31
CA PHE A 48 -5.78 14.52 -11.17
C PHE A 48 -7.28 14.40 -10.88
N LYS A 49 -8.13 14.56 -11.89
CA LYS A 49 -9.59 14.37 -11.76
C LYS A 49 -9.96 12.97 -11.27
N SER A 50 -9.23 11.94 -11.67
CA SER A 50 -9.43 10.57 -11.19
C SER A 50 -9.08 10.42 -9.72
N ILE A 51 -7.95 10.99 -9.30
CA ILE A 51 -7.49 10.96 -7.90
C ILE A 51 -8.50 11.65 -6.97
N LEU A 52 -9.05 12.80 -7.37
CA LEU A 52 -10.06 13.51 -6.58
C LEU A 52 -11.35 12.70 -6.33
N LYS A 53 -11.62 11.71 -7.16
CA LYS A 53 -12.77 10.79 -7.04
C LYS A 53 -12.40 9.46 -6.36
N THR A 54 -11.14 9.29 -5.96
CA THR A 54 -10.69 8.04 -5.34
C THR A 54 -11.12 7.99 -3.88
N LEU A 55 -11.67 6.85 -3.48
CA LEU A 55 -12.09 6.59 -2.11
C LEU A 55 -10.98 5.90 -1.31
N PRO A 56 -10.93 6.08 0.01
CA PRO A 56 -10.02 5.32 0.86
C PRO A 56 -10.35 3.83 0.81
N PHE A 57 -9.32 3.01 0.77
CA PHE A 57 -9.47 1.56 0.87
C PHE A 57 -9.27 1.18 2.35
N LYS A 58 -10.37 0.98 3.06
CA LYS A 58 -10.37 0.67 4.49
C LYS A 58 -9.96 -0.78 4.73
N TYR A 59 -9.11 -1.00 5.71
CA TYR A 59 -8.63 -2.32 6.13
C TYR A 59 -8.43 -2.35 7.65
N GLU A 60 -8.49 -3.53 8.25
CA GLU A 60 -8.18 -3.73 9.67
C GLU A 60 -6.67 -3.83 9.88
N GLU A 61 -5.98 -4.60 9.04
CA GLU A 61 -4.56 -4.89 9.21
C GLU A 61 -3.87 -5.17 7.87
N ILE A 62 -2.59 -4.79 7.80
CA ILE A 62 -1.67 -5.20 6.74
C ILE A 62 -0.44 -5.81 7.40
N THR A 63 -0.10 -7.04 7.03
CA THR A 63 1.13 -7.71 7.45
C THR A 63 2.12 -7.85 6.30
N PRO A 64 3.43 -7.79 6.58
CA PRO A 64 4.04 -7.51 7.86
C PRO A 64 3.86 -6.03 8.27
N LYS A 65 3.80 -5.77 9.59
CA LYS A 65 3.73 -4.38 10.14
C LYS A 65 5.04 -3.64 9.89
N GLU A 66 6.18 -4.33 10.05
CA GLU A 66 7.47 -3.75 9.70
C GLU A 66 7.60 -3.66 8.17
N LYS A 67 7.86 -2.45 7.69
CA LYS A 67 8.04 -2.16 6.27
C LYS A 67 9.51 -1.99 5.88
N TYR A 68 10.42 -2.02 6.85
CA TYR A 68 11.85 -2.06 6.60
C TYR A 68 12.28 -3.53 6.61
N ILE A 69 12.61 -4.06 5.43
CA ILE A 69 12.88 -5.48 5.21
C ILE A 69 14.33 -5.68 4.77
N ASN A 70 14.87 -6.82 5.10
CA ASN A 70 16.22 -7.27 4.71
C ASN A 70 16.16 -8.47 3.77
N ASN A 71 17.31 -9.03 3.43
CA ASN A 71 17.39 -10.15 2.49
C ASN A 71 16.65 -11.41 2.95
N SER A 72 16.54 -11.66 4.25
CA SER A 72 15.84 -12.83 4.80
C SER A 72 14.32 -12.68 4.81
N SER A 73 13.82 -11.44 4.85
CA SER A 73 12.39 -11.08 4.83
C SER A 73 11.92 -10.54 3.47
N ASN A 74 12.74 -10.61 2.44
CA ASN A 74 12.43 -10.21 1.07
C ASN A 74 12.39 -11.45 0.14
N PRO A 75 11.27 -11.79 -0.51
CA PRO A 75 10.00 -11.03 -0.55
C PRO A 75 9.20 -11.18 0.75
N PRO A 76 8.47 -10.12 1.17
CA PRO A 76 7.60 -10.19 2.33
C PRO A 76 6.34 -11.04 2.07
N ASP A 77 5.85 -11.74 3.10
CA ASP A 77 4.52 -12.37 3.07
C ASP A 77 3.44 -11.30 3.32
N VAL A 78 2.87 -10.78 2.25
CA VAL A 78 1.94 -9.65 2.34
C VAL A 78 0.51 -10.15 2.43
N ARG A 79 -0.15 -9.82 3.54
CA ARG A 79 -1.58 -10.08 3.73
C ARG A 79 -2.32 -8.79 4.07
N ILE A 80 -3.54 -8.71 3.62
CA ILE A 80 -4.46 -7.61 3.91
C ILE A 80 -5.73 -8.21 4.48
N LYS A 81 -6.03 -7.83 5.71
CA LYS A 81 -7.29 -8.13 6.36
C LYS A 81 -8.19 -6.91 6.30
N PHE A 82 -9.30 -7.04 5.61
CA PHE A 82 -10.31 -6.01 5.47
C PHE A 82 -11.38 -6.13 6.55
N TYR A 83 -12.17 -5.10 6.73
CA TYR A 83 -13.37 -5.22 7.57
C TYR A 83 -14.37 -6.21 6.96
N LYS A 84 -15.07 -6.96 7.80
CA LYS A 84 -16.01 -8.02 7.37
C LYS A 84 -17.14 -7.56 6.47
N ASN A 85 -17.42 -6.26 6.43
CA ASN A 85 -18.44 -5.66 5.56
C ASN A 85 -17.93 -5.22 4.19
N ILE A 86 -16.69 -5.55 3.84
CA ILE A 86 -16.16 -5.25 2.51
C ILE A 86 -16.97 -5.97 1.43
N LYS A 87 -17.35 -5.22 0.40
CA LYS A 87 -18.08 -5.78 -0.75
C LYS A 87 -17.13 -5.98 -1.93
N ASN A 88 -17.45 -6.97 -2.77
CA ASN A 88 -16.76 -7.22 -4.04
C ASN A 88 -15.25 -7.42 -3.92
N ILE A 89 -14.76 -7.95 -2.80
CA ILE A 89 -13.33 -8.19 -2.59
C ILE A 89 -12.72 -9.07 -3.69
N ASN A 90 -13.50 -9.96 -4.28
CA ASN A 90 -13.12 -10.80 -5.40
C ASN A 90 -12.73 -10.03 -6.67
N LEU A 91 -13.09 -8.74 -6.75
CA LEU A 91 -12.71 -7.84 -7.85
C LEU A 91 -11.43 -7.05 -7.56
N ILE A 92 -10.79 -7.26 -6.41
CA ILE A 92 -9.54 -6.58 -6.08
C ILE A 92 -8.44 -6.93 -7.10
N SER A 93 -7.69 -5.93 -7.50
CA SER A 93 -6.51 -6.10 -8.34
C SER A 93 -5.32 -5.46 -7.67
N CYS A 94 -4.21 -6.20 -7.56
CA CYS A 94 -2.96 -5.69 -7.02
C CYS A 94 -1.85 -5.77 -8.07
N TYR A 95 -0.96 -4.79 -8.04
CA TYR A 95 0.24 -4.71 -8.85
C TYR A 95 1.44 -4.48 -7.96
N SER A 96 2.55 -5.11 -8.27
CA SER A 96 3.81 -5.00 -7.52
C SER A 96 4.98 -4.74 -8.46
N ASN A 97 6.08 -4.19 -7.94
CA ASN A 97 7.25 -3.81 -8.74
C ASN A 97 8.48 -4.68 -8.48
N GLU A 98 8.30 -5.98 -8.26
CA GLU A 98 9.43 -6.89 -8.12
C GLU A 98 10.33 -6.82 -9.37
N LYS A 99 11.63 -7.03 -9.17
CA LYS A 99 12.63 -6.94 -10.24
C LYS A 99 12.54 -5.60 -11.03
N ASN A 100 12.14 -4.55 -10.35
CA ASN A 100 11.98 -3.19 -10.89
C ASN A 100 10.98 -3.07 -12.07
N LYS A 101 10.03 -3.99 -12.19
CA LYS A 101 8.99 -3.97 -13.22
C LYS A 101 7.61 -4.13 -12.57
N TRP A 102 6.70 -3.23 -12.92
CA TRP A 102 5.30 -3.35 -12.50
C TRP A 102 4.61 -4.52 -13.22
N ARG A 103 3.96 -5.35 -12.44
CA ARG A 103 3.18 -6.47 -12.94
C ARG A 103 1.97 -6.73 -12.05
N LYS A 104 0.95 -7.36 -12.61
CA LYS A 104 -0.20 -7.82 -11.84
C LYS A 104 0.24 -8.96 -10.92
N SER A 105 -0.06 -8.85 -9.63
CA SER A 105 0.22 -9.89 -8.65
C SER A 105 -0.92 -10.89 -8.60
N ASN A 106 -0.60 -12.16 -8.37
CA ASN A 106 -1.59 -13.16 -8.04
C ASN A 106 -2.10 -12.91 -6.61
N ILE A 107 -3.38 -13.18 -6.39
CA ILE A 107 -4.03 -12.97 -5.11
C ILE A 107 -4.62 -14.31 -4.66
N LYS A 108 -4.25 -14.73 -3.46
CA LYS A 108 -4.88 -15.87 -2.78
C LYS A 108 -5.91 -15.33 -1.79
N PHE A 109 -7.16 -15.69 -1.97
CA PHE A 109 -8.21 -15.40 -1.02
C PHE A 109 -8.11 -16.41 0.14
N ILE A 110 -7.86 -15.90 1.34
CA ILE A 110 -7.79 -16.71 2.57
C ILE A 110 -9.21 -16.96 3.07
N ASN A 111 -10.04 -15.91 3.03
CA ASN A 111 -11.46 -15.95 3.34
C ASN A 111 -12.16 -14.73 2.69
N ASP A 112 -13.42 -14.47 3.03
CA ASP A 112 -14.25 -13.41 2.42
C ASP A 112 -13.77 -11.98 2.72
N TYR A 113 -12.81 -11.79 3.61
CA TYR A 113 -12.29 -10.48 4.03
C TYR A 113 -10.77 -10.44 4.20
N GLU A 114 -10.06 -11.49 3.79
CA GLU A 114 -8.60 -11.54 3.89
C GLU A 114 -7.98 -12.08 2.62
N VAL A 115 -6.96 -11.40 2.13
CA VAL A 115 -6.20 -11.78 0.95
C VAL A 115 -4.70 -11.83 1.24
N GLN A 116 -4.00 -12.73 0.57
CA GLN A 116 -2.55 -12.79 0.49
C GLN A 116 -2.12 -12.38 -0.92
N ILE A 117 -1.18 -11.46 -1.02
CA ILE A 117 -0.60 -11.02 -2.29
C ILE A 117 0.62 -11.88 -2.56
N LEU A 118 0.59 -12.67 -3.62
CA LEU A 118 1.67 -13.57 -3.98
C LEU A 118 2.70 -12.81 -4.82
N LEU A 119 3.89 -12.65 -4.26
CA LEU A 119 5.03 -12.04 -4.94
C LEU A 119 5.86 -13.14 -5.62
N ASP A 120 6.23 -12.97 -6.89
CA ASP A 120 7.01 -13.97 -7.64
C ASP A 120 8.51 -13.83 -7.41
N GLY A 121 8.95 -12.84 -6.67
CA GLY A 121 10.36 -12.65 -6.38
C GLY A 121 10.65 -11.49 -5.46
N LYS A 122 11.93 -11.29 -5.21
CA LYS A 122 12.42 -10.22 -4.35
C LYS A 122 12.22 -8.85 -4.99
N PHE A 123 12.02 -7.86 -4.15
CA PHE A 123 12.24 -6.46 -4.56
C PHE A 123 13.75 -6.24 -4.70
N THR A 124 14.15 -5.69 -5.83
CA THR A 124 15.57 -5.52 -6.20
C THR A 124 16.03 -4.06 -6.21
N THR A 125 15.16 -3.15 -5.80
CA THR A 125 15.45 -1.72 -5.65
C THR A 125 15.24 -1.33 -4.19
N GLU A 126 15.74 -0.17 -3.78
CA GLU A 126 15.56 0.37 -2.43
C GLU A 126 14.10 0.34 -1.94
N ARG A 127 13.14 0.32 -2.86
CA ARG A 127 11.70 0.41 -2.55
C ARG A 127 10.88 -0.65 -3.26
N GLY A 128 10.38 -1.57 -2.48
CA GLY A 128 9.32 -2.47 -2.90
C GLY A 128 7.96 -1.80 -2.79
N ARG A 129 7.13 -1.87 -3.84
CA ARG A 129 5.81 -1.24 -3.86
C ARG A 129 4.75 -2.20 -4.34
N ILE A 130 3.59 -2.12 -3.70
CA ILE A 130 2.37 -2.81 -4.09
C ILE A 130 1.26 -1.78 -4.14
N ASN A 131 0.48 -1.79 -5.21
CA ASN A 131 -0.72 -0.97 -5.35
C ASN A 131 -1.91 -1.87 -5.60
N CYS A 132 -2.92 -1.79 -4.74
CA CYS A 132 -4.18 -2.49 -4.89
C CYS A 132 -5.30 -1.50 -5.19
N SER A 133 -6.23 -1.92 -6.03
CA SER A 133 -7.42 -1.15 -6.35
C SER A 133 -8.65 -2.04 -6.40
N LEU A 134 -9.79 -1.44 -6.10
CA LEU A 134 -11.11 -2.07 -6.16
C LEU A 134 -12.10 -1.03 -6.68
N GLN A 135 -12.92 -1.43 -7.64
CA GLN A 135 -14.03 -0.59 -8.10
C GLN A 135 -15.24 -0.80 -7.19
N ASP A 136 -15.78 0.30 -6.69
CA ASP A 136 -16.92 0.32 -5.78
C ASP A 136 -17.91 1.42 -6.21
N ASN A 137 -19.09 1.03 -6.73
CA ASN A 137 -20.16 1.94 -7.16
C ASN A 137 -19.68 3.07 -8.11
N GLY A 138 -18.82 2.75 -9.08
CA GLY A 138 -18.29 3.71 -10.05
C GLY A 138 -17.09 4.53 -9.56
N PHE A 139 -16.66 4.34 -8.31
CA PHE A 139 -15.46 4.95 -7.73
C PHE A 139 -14.34 3.91 -7.60
N TRP A 140 -13.10 4.39 -7.60
CA TRP A 140 -11.95 3.56 -7.30
C TRP A 140 -11.57 3.70 -5.83
N ARG A 141 -11.38 2.58 -5.14
CA ARG A 141 -10.65 2.52 -3.88
C ARG A 141 -9.19 2.21 -4.18
N TRP A 142 -8.29 2.87 -3.48
CA TRP A 142 -6.87 2.73 -3.71
C TRP A 142 -6.10 2.51 -2.41
N LEU A 143 -5.22 1.51 -2.43
CA LEU A 143 -4.31 1.17 -1.34
C LEU A 143 -2.91 0.95 -1.90
N GLY A 144 -1.95 1.77 -1.47
CA GLY A 144 -0.53 1.55 -1.70
C GLY A 144 0.13 0.98 -0.45
N ILE A 145 1.08 0.09 -0.66
CA ILE A 145 1.97 -0.44 0.37
C ILE A 145 3.39 -0.23 -0.12
N GLN A 146 4.29 0.26 0.74
CA GLN A 146 5.69 0.43 0.40
C GLN A 146 6.57 -0.25 1.43
N PHE A 147 7.54 -1.00 0.96
CA PHE A 147 8.65 -1.55 1.71
C PHE A 147 9.91 -0.78 1.40
N VAL A 148 10.78 -0.64 2.37
CA VAL A 148 12.15 -0.14 2.22
C VAL A 148 13.08 -1.31 2.44
N ILE A 149 13.99 -1.54 1.51
CA ILE A 149 14.94 -2.64 1.55
C ILE A 149 16.22 -2.13 2.20
N ALA A 150 16.65 -2.81 3.29
CA ALA A 150 17.91 -2.51 3.93
C ALA A 150 19.06 -2.72 2.92
N GLU A 151 19.93 -1.74 2.80
CA GLU A 151 21.23 -1.94 2.17
C GLU A 151 22.07 -2.87 3.06
N ASN A 152 22.73 -3.83 2.45
CA ASN A 152 23.63 -4.76 3.16
C ASN A 152 24.97 -4.08 3.46
#